data_541e06fc5a2385fe1f7aed46b75a294b
#
_entry.id   541e06fc5a2385fe1f7aed46b75a294b
#
_cell.length_a   1.000
_cell.length_b   1.000
_cell.length_c   1.000
_cell.angle_alpha   90.00
_cell.angle_beta   90.00
_cell.angle_gamma   90.00
#
_symmetry.space_group_name_H-M   'P 1'
#
loop_
_entity.id
_entity.type
_entity.pdbx_description
1 polymer ?
#
loop_
_entity_poly.entity_id
_entity_poly.type
_entity_poly.pdbx_seq_one_letter_code
_entity_poly.pdbx_strand_id
1 'polypeptide(L)'
;MAKKATGSVKLQIAAGKATPAPPVGPALGQAQINIMEFCKQFNARTSAKEMDGLIIPVVVTVYSDRTFSFITKTPPASILLKRAAGVAKGSGTPNKDKVGKVNEKQVLDIAKQKMPDLNAASLDAAVKSVKGTARSMGIEVTA
;
A
#
# COMPACT_ATOMS: atom_id res chain seq x y z
N MET A 1 5.42 1.47 -31.82
CA MET A 1 5.86 0.16 -31.35
C MET A 1 5.72 0.08 -29.84
N ALA A 2 5.29 -1.09 -29.35
CA ALA A 2 5.23 -1.30 -27.92
C ALA A 2 6.65 -1.36 -27.32
N LYS A 3 6.90 -0.62 -26.27
CA LYS A 3 8.17 -0.62 -25.57
C LYS A 3 8.33 -1.92 -24.78
N LYS A 4 9.51 -2.50 -24.83
CA LYS A 4 9.79 -3.73 -24.11
C LYS A 4 10.10 -3.40 -22.64
N ALA A 5 9.35 -3.97 -21.71
CA ALA A 5 9.63 -3.85 -20.29
C ALA A 5 10.89 -4.67 -19.95
N THR A 6 11.87 -4.03 -19.30
CA THR A 6 13.12 -4.67 -18.89
C THR A 6 13.10 -5.09 -17.41
N GLY A 7 12.22 -4.48 -16.62
CA GLY A 7 12.09 -4.83 -15.21
C GLY A 7 10.95 -4.09 -14.53
N SER A 8 10.71 -4.45 -13.28
CA SER A 8 9.74 -3.75 -12.45
C SER A 8 10.30 -3.57 -11.04
N VAL A 9 9.94 -2.46 -10.41
CA VAL A 9 10.31 -2.15 -9.03
C VAL A 9 9.04 -1.92 -8.24
N LYS A 10 8.92 -2.55 -7.08
CA LYS A 10 7.79 -2.36 -6.17
C LYS A 10 8.23 -1.56 -4.96
N LEU A 11 7.53 -0.50 -4.65
CA LEU A 11 7.84 0.41 -3.56
C LEU A 11 6.60 0.70 -2.73
N GLN A 12 6.82 1.06 -1.47
CA GLN A 12 5.79 1.60 -0.60
C GLN A 12 6.24 2.99 -0.16
N ILE A 13 5.49 4.01 -0.54
CA ILE A 13 5.85 5.42 -0.33
C ILE A 13 4.67 6.13 0.34
N ALA A 14 4.98 7.00 1.30
CA ALA A 14 3.95 7.84 1.90
C ALA A 14 3.33 8.77 0.85
N ALA A 15 2.01 8.87 0.84
CA ALA A 15 1.27 9.66 -0.15
C ALA A 15 1.73 11.13 -0.13
N GLY A 16 2.04 11.67 -1.30
CA GLY A 16 2.48 13.05 -1.47
C GLY A 16 3.86 13.38 -0.93
N LYS A 17 4.63 12.38 -0.48
CA LYS A 17 5.92 12.58 0.19
C LYS A 17 7.08 11.80 -0.45
N ALA A 18 6.98 11.50 -1.74
CA ALA A 18 8.08 10.86 -2.44
C ALA A 18 9.27 11.82 -2.55
N THR A 19 10.44 11.35 -2.16
CA THR A 19 11.71 12.12 -2.22
C THR A 19 12.81 11.22 -2.79
N PRO A 20 13.90 11.80 -3.33
CA PRO A 20 15.05 11.00 -3.78
C PRO A 20 15.80 10.28 -2.67
N ALA A 21 15.48 10.57 -1.42
CA ALA A 21 16.07 9.90 -0.26
C ALA A 21 15.64 8.43 -0.18
N PRO A 22 16.39 7.56 0.55
CA PRO A 22 15.95 6.18 0.75
C PRO A 22 14.51 6.10 1.31
N PRO A 23 13.70 5.09 0.91
CA PRO A 23 14.05 3.94 0.06
C PRO A 23 13.91 4.17 -1.45
N VAL A 24 13.40 5.32 -1.89
CA VAL A 24 13.07 5.57 -3.31
C VAL A 24 14.32 5.70 -4.17
N GLY A 25 15.29 6.52 -3.73
CA GLY A 25 16.50 6.79 -4.49
C GLY A 25 17.29 5.56 -4.89
N PRO A 26 17.72 4.73 -3.92
CA PRO A 26 18.48 3.53 -4.22
C PRO A 26 17.74 2.54 -5.12
N ALA A 27 16.44 2.31 -4.87
CA ALA A 27 15.63 1.37 -5.64
C ALA A 27 15.48 1.80 -7.10
N LEU A 28 15.17 3.07 -7.33
CA LEU A 28 15.00 3.62 -8.67
C LEU A 28 16.35 3.90 -9.36
N GLY A 29 17.37 4.21 -8.59
CA GLY A 29 18.73 4.41 -9.11
C GLY A 29 19.29 3.15 -9.77
N GLN A 30 19.05 2.00 -9.20
CA GLN A 30 19.43 0.71 -9.80
C GLN A 30 18.72 0.47 -11.14
N ALA A 31 17.50 0.97 -11.28
CA ALA A 31 16.73 0.86 -12.51
C ALA A 31 17.11 1.91 -13.56
N GLN A 32 17.99 2.84 -13.23
CA GLN A 32 18.49 3.90 -14.13
C GLN A 32 17.39 4.81 -14.71
N ILE A 33 16.35 5.06 -13.94
CA ILE A 33 15.26 5.95 -14.32
C ILE A 33 15.39 7.33 -13.64
N ASN A 34 14.65 8.31 -14.14
CA ASN A 34 14.67 9.66 -13.59
C ASN A 34 13.87 9.71 -12.28
N ILE A 35 14.59 9.72 -11.16
CA ILE A 35 14.01 9.71 -9.82
C ILE A 35 13.20 10.97 -9.54
N MET A 36 13.69 12.13 -9.94
CA MET A 36 13.01 13.42 -9.72
C MET A 36 11.66 13.50 -10.43
N GLU A 37 11.63 13.03 -11.66
CA GLU A 37 10.39 12.99 -12.44
C GLU A 37 9.37 12.03 -11.81
N PHE A 38 9.82 10.86 -11.38
CA PHE A 38 8.98 9.90 -10.67
C PHE A 38 8.37 10.53 -9.40
N CYS A 39 9.21 11.15 -8.57
CA CYS A 39 8.75 11.80 -7.34
C CYS A 39 7.69 12.87 -7.63
N LYS A 40 7.92 13.70 -8.63
CA LYS A 40 7.00 14.76 -9.04
C LYS A 40 5.65 14.19 -9.48
N GLN A 41 5.66 13.18 -10.35
CA GLN A 41 4.44 12.55 -10.85
C GLN A 41 3.69 11.80 -9.74
N PHE A 42 4.40 11.08 -8.89
CA PHE A 42 3.81 10.37 -7.77
C PHE A 42 3.14 11.34 -6.79
N ASN A 43 3.86 12.39 -6.39
CA ASN A 43 3.32 13.39 -5.48
C ASN A 43 2.07 14.07 -6.06
N ALA A 44 2.08 14.38 -7.35
CA ALA A 44 0.91 14.96 -8.03
C ALA A 44 -0.31 14.02 -7.99
N ARG A 45 -0.09 12.71 -8.19
CA ARG A 45 -1.17 11.72 -8.17
C ARG A 45 -1.70 11.40 -6.76
N THR A 46 -0.85 11.53 -5.75
CA THR A 46 -1.18 11.13 -4.37
C THR A 46 -1.38 12.30 -3.42
N SER A 47 -1.50 13.52 -3.95
CA SER A 47 -1.66 14.74 -3.14
C SER A 47 -3.06 14.93 -2.55
N ALA A 48 -4.02 14.05 -2.86
CA ALA A 48 -5.37 14.14 -2.31
C ALA A 48 -5.36 14.01 -0.78
N LYS A 49 -6.14 14.86 -0.11
CA LYS A 49 -6.22 14.87 1.36
C LYS A 49 -6.63 13.53 1.96
N GLU A 50 -7.46 12.77 1.24
CA GLU A 50 -7.91 11.45 1.66
C GLU A 50 -6.76 10.44 1.77
N MET A 51 -5.69 10.65 1.02
CA MET A 51 -4.52 9.79 1.01
C MET A 51 -3.44 10.24 2.01
N ASP A 52 -3.60 11.42 2.62
CA ASP A 52 -2.61 11.97 3.54
C ASP A 52 -2.39 11.03 4.73
N GLY A 53 -1.13 10.79 5.05
CA GLY A 53 -0.73 9.86 6.11
C GLY A 53 -0.82 8.39 5.75
N LEU A 54 -1.28 8.04 4.55
CA LEU A 54 -1.32 6.66 4.08
C LEU A 54 -0.07 6.30 3.30
N ILE A 55 0.34 5.04 3.40
CA ILE A 55 1.41 4.49 2.56
C ILE A 55 0.77 3.91 1.30
N ILE A 56 1.27 4.33 0.14
CA ILE A 56 0.75 3.89 -1.16
C ILE A 56 1.74 2.91 -1.79
N PRO A 57 1.34 1.68 -2.08
CA PRO A 57 2.16 0.76 -2.86
C PRO A 57 2.22 1.21 -4.31
N VAL A 58 3.41 1.20 -4.89
CA VAL A 58 3.65 1.59 -6.28
C VAL A 58 4.38 0.47 -6.99
N VAL A 59 3.94 0.15 -8.20
CA VAL A 59 4.66 -0.74 -9.10
C VAL A 59 5.16 0.08 -10.27
N VAL A 60 6.47 0.22 -10.38
CA VAL A 60 7.14 0.96 -11.45
C VAL A 60 7.64 -0.04 -12.49
N THR A 61 7.20 0.11 -13.73
CA THR A 61 7.68 -0.69 -14.85
C THR A 61 8.72 0.10 -15.61
N VAL A 62 9.90 -0.49 -15.80
CA VAL A 62 11.03 0.13 -16.50
C VAL A 62 11.11 -0.46 -17.90
N TYR A 63 11.29 0.42 -18.88
CA TYR A 63 11.40 0.05 -20.29
C TYR A 63 12.84 0.13 -20.81
N SER A 64 13.10 -0.52 -21.94
CA SER A 64 14.43 -0.59 -22.56
C SER A 64 15.04 0.77 -22.93
N ASP A 65 14.19 1.80 -23.16
CA ASP A 65 14.62 3.16 -23.48
C ASP A 65 14.84 4.04 -22.24
N ARG A 66 14.90 3.44 -21.04
CA ARG A 66 15.04 4.11 -19.73
C ARG A 66 13.82 4.97 -19.34
N THR A 67 12.73 4.85 -20.05
CA THR A 67 11.46 5.44 -19.61
C THR A 67 10.79 4.50 -18.61
N PHE A 68 9.83 5.02 -17.88
CA PHE A 68 9.09 4.26 -16.89
C PHE A 68 7.59 4.58 -16.95
N SER A 69 6.80 3.64 -16.51
CA SER A 69 5.40 3.87 -16.14
C SER A 69 5.19 3.33 -14.74
N PHE A 70 4.23 3.86 -14.03
CA PHE A 70 3.91 3.36 -12.71
C PHE A 70 2.42 3.34 -12.46
N ILE A 71 2.01 2.39 -11.64
CA ILE A 71 0.64 2.28 -11.14
C ILE A 71 0.68 2.36 -9.62
N THR A 72 -0.27 3.09 -9.07
CA THR A 72 -0.49 3.14 -7.61
C THR A 72 -1.59 2.17 -7.25
N LYS A 73 -1.40 1.45 -6.15
CA LYS A 73 -2.40 0.52 -5.62
C LYS A 73 -3.05 1.11 -4.38
N THR A 74 -4.10 0.45 -3.90
CA THR A 74 -4.73 0.85 -2.64
C THR A 74 -3.75 0.65 -1.48
N PRO A 75 -3.89 1.43 -0.37
CA PRO A 75 -3.01 1.27 0.79
C PRO A 75 -3.03 -0.17 1.30
N PRO A 76 -1.90 -0.67 1.89
CA PRO A 76 -1.87 -2.01 2.46
C PRO A 76 -2.94 -2.19 3.54
N ALA A 77 -3.53 -3.38 3.60
CA ALA A 77 -4.57 -3.69 4.60
C ALA A 77 -4.09 -3.43 6.03
N SER A 78 -2.82 -3.71 6.32
CA SER A 78 -2.23 -3.45 7.63
C SER A 78 -2.26 -1.98 8.02
N ILE A 79 -2.02 -1.07 7.09
CA ILE A 79 -2.05 0.37 7.35
C ILE A 79 -3.49 0.83 7.61
N LEU A 80 -4.42 0.35 6.81
CA LEU A 80 -5.85 0.67 6.99
C LEU A 80 -6.38 0.15 8.32
N LEU A 81 -5.98 -1.05 8.72
CA LEU A 81 -6.36 -1.65 10.01
C LEU A 81 -5.77 -0.87 11.18
N LYS A 82 -4.52 -0.47 11.13
CA LYS A 82 -3.90 0.36 12.16
C LYS A 82 -4.64 1.69 12.31
N ARG A 83 -4.99 2.31 11.22
CA ARG A 83 -5.75 3.56 11.22
C ARG A 83 -7.15 3.38 11.83
N ALA A 84 -7.87 2.32 11.45
CA ALA A 84 -9.19 2.01 11.97
C ALA A 84 -9.18 1.68 13.46
N ALA A 85 -8.16 0.95 13.94
CA ALA A 85 -7.98 0.60 15.34
C ALA A 85 -7.38 1.73 16.18
N GLY A 86 -6.85 2.78 15.54
CA GLY A 86 -6.21 3.89 16.24
C GLY A 86 -4.87 3.54 16.88
N VAL A 87 -4.16 2.51 16.37
CA VAL A 87 -2.86 2.07 16.90
C VAL A 87 -1.73 2.46 15.95
N ALA A 88 -0.59 2.83 16.52
CA ALA A 88 0.58 3.22 15.73
C ALA A 88 1.35 2.02 15.19
N LYS A 89 1.33 0.89 15.91
CA LYS A 89 2.09 -0.31 15.57
C LYS A 89 1.31 -1.57 15.92
N GLY A 90 1.45 -2.60 15.09
CA GLY A 90 0.90 -3.92 15.38
C GLY A 90 1.68 -4.65 16.47
N SER A 91 1.11 -5.73 16.98
CA SER A 91 1.74 -6.54 18.02
C SER A 91 2.93 -7.36 17.48
N GLY A 92 3.99 -7.44 18.26
CA GLY A 92 5.10 -8.37 18.00
C GLY A 92 4.78 -9.82 18.36
N THR A 93 3.76 -10.01 19.22
CA THR A 93 3.27 -11.33 19.66
C THR A 93 1.75 -11.40 19.53
N PRO A 94 1.22 -11.41 18.27
CA PRO A 94 -0.22 -11.21 18.04
C PRO A 94 -1.12 -12.31 18.60
N ASN A 95 -0.59 -13.50 18.84
CA ASN A 95 -1.32 -14.62 19.44
C ASN A 95 -1.49 -14.47 20.96
N LYS A 96 -0.65 -13.66 21.60
CA LYS A 96 -0.66 -13.43 23.06
C LYS A 96 -1.15 -12.02 23.40
N ASP A 97 -0.59 -11.02 22.74
CA ASP A 97 -0.85 -9.61 23.03
C ASP A 97 -1.71 -8.99 21.93
N LYS A 98 -2.90 -8.54 22.28
CA LYS A 98 -3.78 -7.78 21.40
C LYS A 98 -3.58 -6.31 21.67
N VAL A 99 -3.38 -5.52 20.60
CA VAL A 99 -3.05 -4.09 20.71
C VAL A 99 -4.20 -3.17 20.30
N GLY A 100 -5.25 -3.69 19.68
CA GLY A 100 -6.39 -2.90 19.25
C GLY A 100 -7.59 -3.73 18.88
N LYS A 101 -8.68 -3.05 18.58
CA LYS A 101 -9.94 -3.66 18.16
C LYS A 101 -10.54 -2.88 17.01
N VAL A 102 -11.16 -3.59 16.09
CA VAL A 102 -11.98 -3.02 15.00
C VAL A 102 -13.32 -3.75 14.98
N ASN A 103 -14.37 -3.06 14.54
CA ASN A 103 -15.68 -3.71 14.36
C ASN A 103 -15.80 -4.27 12.94
N GLU A 104 -16.81 -5.10 12.73
CA GLU A 104 -17.04 -5.72 11.42
C GLU A 104 -17.34 -4.70 10.32
N LYS A 105 -17.97 -3.59 10.66
CA LYS A 105 -18.25 -2.50 9.72
C LYS A 105 -16.97 -1.87 9.19
N GLN A 106 -16.00 -1.62 10.07
CA GLN A 106 -14.68 -1.09 9.69
C GLN A 106 -13.93 -2.07 8.79
N VAL A 107 -13.98 -3.37 9.11
CA VAL A 107 -13.40 -4.42 8.27
C VAL A 107 -14.05 -4.48 6.90
N LEU A 108 -15.37 -4.36 6.85
CA LEU A 108 -16.13 -4.32 5.59
C LEU A 108 -15.72 -3.12 4.72
N ASP A 109 -15.60 -1.94 5.31
CA ASP A 109 -15.18 -0.73 4.61
C ASP A 109 -13.76 -0.88 4.04
N ILE A 110 -12.84 -1.45 4.82
CA ILE A 110 -11.46 -1.75 4.36
C ILE A 110 -11.49 -2.75 3.20
N ALA A 111 -12.29 -3.80 3.30
CA ALA A 111 -12.43 -4.79 2.25
C ALA A 111 -12.96 -4.17 0.94
N LYS A 112 -13.94 -3.28 1.04
CA LYS A 112 -14.46 -2.54 -0.13
C LYS A 112 -13.40 -1.66 -0.79
N GLN A 113 -12.61 -0.95 0.00
CA GLN A 113 -11.51 -0.13 -0.54
C GLN A 113 -10.44 -0.98 -1.22
N LYS A 114 -10.21 -2.19 -0.72
CA LYS A 114 -9.17 -3.09 -1.19
C LYS A 114 -9.59 -3.96 -2.37
N MET A 115 -10.90 -4.09 -2.63
CA MET A 115 -11.43 -4.96 -3.70
C MET A 115 -10.74 -4.80 -5.06
N PRO A 116 -10.43 -3.57 -5.54
CA PRO A 116 -9.76 -3.41 -6.84
C PRO A 116 -8.41 -4.13 -6.95
N ASP A 117 -7.71 -4.32 -5.82
CA ASP A 117 -6.39 -4.94 -5.78
C ASP A 117 -6.44 -6.40 -5.33
N LEU A 118 -7.59 -6.90 -4.90
CA LEU A 118 -7.74 -8.25 -4.41
C LEU A 118 -8.21 -9.21 -5.50
N ASN A 119 -7.73 -10.43 -5.44
CA ASN A 119 -8.22 -11.55 -6.24
C ASN A 119 -9.29 -12.35 -5.47
N ALA A 120 -10.20 -11.65 -4.81
CA ALA A 120 -11.28 -12.26 -4.05
C ALA A 120 -12.50 -12.45 -4.94
N ALA A 121 -13.13 -13.62 -4.85
CA ALA A 121 -14.30 -13.95 -5.65
C ALA A 121 -15.56 -13.17 -5.20
N SER A 122 -15.60 -12.74 -3.94
CA SER A 122 -16.73 -12.00 -3.37
C SER A 122 -16.25 -11.04 -2.29
N LEU A 123 -17.12 -10.12 -1.88
CA LEU A 123 -16.85 -9.21 -0.77
C LEU A 123 -16.62 -9.98 0.55
N ASP A 124 -17.37 -11.06 0.78
CA ASP A 124 -17.19 -11.89 1.96
C ASP A 124 -15.80 -12.54 2.02
N ALA A 125 -15.29 -12.99 0.88
CA ALA A 125 -13.92 -13.51 0.78
C ALA A 125 -12.88 -12.42 1.08
N ALA A 126 -13.10 -11.20 0.60
CA ALA A 126 -12.25 -10.05 0.89
C ALA A 126 -12.26 -9.71 2.39
N VAL A 127 -13.43 -9.73 3.02
CA VAL A 127 -13.58 -9.51 4.47
C VAL A 127 -12.79 -10.54 5.26
N LYS A 128 -12.85 -11.81 4.87
CA LYS A 128 -12.07 -12.88 5.52
C LYS A 128 -10.57 -12.63 5.41
N SER A 129 -10.09 -12.17 4.27
CA SER A 129 -8.68 -11.82 4.06
C SER A 129 -8.24 -10.68 4.98
N VAL A 130 -9.06 -9.65 5.11
CA VAL A 130 -8.77 -8.52 6.02
C VAL A 130 -8.80 -8.96 7.48
N LYS A 131 -9.74 -9.80 7.88
CA LYS A 131 -9.80 -10.39 9.24
C LYS A 131 -8.54 -11.20 9.55
N GLY A 132 -8.04 -11.96 8.60
CA GLY A 132 -6.78 -12.71 8.74
C GLY A 132 -5.59 -11.79 8.98
N THR A 133 -5.51 -10.69 8.24
CA THR A 133 -4.47 -9.67 8.42
C THR A 133 -4.57 -9.03 9.80
N ALA A 134 -5.77 -8.66 10.25
CA ALA A 134 -6.00 -8.10 11.59
C ALA A 134 -5.54 -9.06 12.68
N ARG A 135 -5.88 -10.33 12.55
CA ARG A 135 -5.46 -11.38 13.49
C ARG A 135 -3.93 -11.47 13.57
N SER A 136 -3.24 -11.43 12.44
CA SER A 136 -1.77 -11.47 12.39
C SER A 136 -1.10 -10.22 12.98
N MET A 137 -1.85 -9.14 13.11
CA MET A 137 -1.36 -7.87 13.70
C MET A 137 -1.69 -7.74 15.20
N GLY A 138 -2.44 -8.66 15.77
CA GLY A 138 -2.94 -8.54 17.13
C GLY A 138 -4.11 -7.57 17.28
N ILE A 139 -4.90 -7.40 16.24
CA ILE A 139 -6.13 -6.58 16.23
C ILE A 139 -7.32 -7.53 16.25
N GLU A 140 -8.18 -7.39 17.25
CA GLU A 140 -9.41 -8.18 17.37
C GLU A 140 -10.52 -7.56 16.51
N VAL A 141 -11.29 -8.44 15.87
CA VAL A 141 -12.50 -8.03 15.14
C VAL A 141 -13.70 -8.29 16.03
N THR A 142 -14.45 -7.26 16.35
CA THR A 142 -15.69 -7.34 17.17
C THR A 142 -16.92 -7.15 16.31
N ALA A 143 -18.01 -7.63 16.77
CA ALA A 143 -19.31 -7.48 16.07
C ALA A 143 -19.76 -6.01 15.96
#